data_708598004e33e3db9724bce5210486c8
#
_entry.id   708598004e33e3db9724bce5210486c8
#
_cell.length_a   1.000
_cell.length_b   1.000
_cell.length_c   1.000
_cell.angle_alpha   90.00
_cell.angle_beta   90.00
_cell.angle_gamma   90.00
#
_symmetry.space_group_name_H-M   'P 1'
#
loop_
_entity.id
_entity.type
_entity.pdbx_description
1 polymer ?
#
loop_
_entity_poly.entity_id
_entity_poly.type
_entity_poly.pdbx_seq_one_letter_code
_entity_poly.pdbx_strand_id
1 'polypeptide(L)'
;KKVEREDYLDLPEGEHASEASIEVEFRGEVTDLTEAERWDVVDLCYQCKLCDTVCPYTPGKDHEFQLEFPKLMTRSQAVRTKERGIKSSDKFLANTDFSGKLGSIIGPLLNLSNRIGLIRFLMEKIIGIHRKRILPKFTINTFGKWFNGHKSTISNPIEKVVIFGTCFTNAHDVELGKAAVAILEHNDVECIYPPQQCCGAPYLSPGDFDGFNRQAQPNIKELRKWVDKGYKIIVTGPPTCSLTLKKEYPDYLGYNESIQKIAVSTFDVSEYLVYLHKQQQLKTDFKNEIGTINYHVSCHLKAQQMG
;
A
#
# COMPACT_ATOMS: atom_id res chain seq x y z
N LYS A 1 -17.32 -16.83 -22.91
CA LYS A 1 -18.30 -15.73 -22.98
C LYS A 1 -17.72 -14.61 -22.13
N LYS A 2 -17.42 -13.43 -22.72
CA LYS A 2 -17.15 -12.21 -21.97
C LYS A 2 -18.39 -11.93 -21.14
N VAL A 3 -18.27 -11.92 -19.83
CA VAL A 3 -19.27 -11.37 -18.94
C VAL A 3 -19.08 -9.85 -19.02
N GLU A 4 -19.99 -9.16 -19.65
CA GLU A 4 -19.95 -7.71 -19.73
C GLU A 4 -20.29 -7.14 -18.35
N ARG A 5 -19.63 -6.05 -17.98
CA ARG A 5 -19.68 -5.42 -16.64
C ARG A 5 -21.08 -4.94 -16.24
N GLU A 6 -22.01 -4.89 -17.20
CA GLU A 6 -23.40 -4.47 -17.02
C GLU A 6 -24.27 -5.58 -16.41
N ASP A 7 -23.88 -6.86 -16.52
CA ASP A 7 -24.64 -8.00 -15.98
C ASP A 7 -24.64 -8.11 -14.44
N TYR A 8 -23.84 -7.28 -13.75
CA TYR A 8 -23.76 -7.26 -12.28
C TYR A 8 -24.60 -6.16 -11.62
N LEU A 9 -25.25 -5.28 -12.38
CA LEU A 9 -25.97 -4.11 -11.84
C LEU A 9 -27.47 -4.32 -11.67
N ASP A 10 -28.04 -5.43 -12.16
CA ASP A 10 -29.46 -5.71 -12.11
C ASP A 10 -29.85 -6.88 -11.16
N LEU A 11 -29.11 -7.08 -10.08
CA LEU A 11 -29.56 -8.00 -9.02
C LEU A 11 -30.56 -7.27 -8.12
N PRO A 12 -31.79 -7.79 -7.92
CA PRO A 12 -32.75 -7.19 -7.04
C PRO A 12 -32.22 -7.14 -5.61
N GLU A 13 -32.40 -6.00 -4.95
CA GLU A 13 -32.06 -5.81 -3.54
C GLU A 13 -32.81 -6.84 -2.67
N GLY A 14 -32.10 -7.78 -2.08
CA GLY A 14 -32.68 -8.67 -1.08
C GLY A 14 -32.37 -10.18 -1.21
N GLU A 15 -31.80 -10.65 -2.29
CA GLU A 15 -31.35 -12.03 -2.35
C GLU A 15 -29.87 -12.13 -1.97
N HIS A 16 -29.62 -12.68 -0.78
CA HIS A 16 -28.28 -13.16 -0.42
C HIS A 16 -27.82 -14.14 -1.50
N ALA A 17 -26.64 -13.90 -2.07
CA ALA A 17 -25.96 -14.79 -2.99
C ALA A 17 -25.45 -16.05 -2.24
N SER A 18 -26.37 -16.77 -1.58
CA SER A 18 -26.18 -18.12 -1.09
C SER A 18 -26.77 -19.05 -2.15
N GLU A 19 -25.89 -19.77 -2.86
CA GLU A 19 -26.22 -20.92 -3.69
C GLU A 19 -26.63 -20.70 -5.15
N ALA A 20 -26.30 -19.62 -5.82
CA ALA A 20 -26.12 -19.69 -7.25
C ALA A 20 -24.74 -20.31 -7.51
N SER A 21 -24.65 -21.63 -7.55
CA SER A 21 -23.55 -22.32 -8.23
C SER A 21 -23.57 -21.85 -9.68
N ILE A 22 -22.77 -20.84 -10.02
CA ILE A 22 -22.44 -20.58 -11.40
C ILE A 22 -21.63 -21.80 -11.82
N GLU A 23 -22.27 -22.80 -12.40
CA GLU A 23 -21.59 -23.85 -13.16
C GLU A 23 -20.92 -23.15 -14.36
N VAL A 24 -19.73 -22.62 -14.11
CA VAL A 24 -18.82 -22.24 -15.19
C VAL A 24 -18.31 -23.56 -15.73
N GLU A 25 -18.95 -24.06 -16.78
CA GLU A 25 -18.45 -25.20 -17.53
C GLU A 25 -17.14 -24.78 -18.20
N PHE A 26 -16.04 -24.95 -17.48
CA PHE A 26 -14.68 -24.72 -17.98
C PHE A 26 -14.37 -25.85 -18.95
N ARG A 27 -14.62 -25.63 -20.23
CA ARG A 27 -14.19 -26.53 -21.33
C ARG A 27 -12.93 -25.93 -21.93
N GLY A 28 -11.76 -26.34 -21.42
CA GLY A 28 -10.47 -25.97 -22.01
C GLY A 28 -9.33 -26.12 -21.01
N GLU A 29 -8.18 -26.51 -21.52
CA GLU A 29 -6.93 -26.52 -20.78
C GLU A 29 -6.34 -25.10 -20.71
N VAL A 30 -5.53 -24.81 -19.69
CA VAL A 30 -4.81 -23.51 -19.57
C VAL A 30 -3.94 -23.26 -20.81
N THR A 31 -3.50 -24.33 -21.49
CA THR A 31 -2.74 -24.30 -22.74
C THR A 31 -3.55 -23.77 -23.93
N ASP A 32 -4.86 -23.80 -23.86
CA ASP A 32 -5.76 -23.31 -24.94
C ASP A 32 -5.93 -21.79 -24.90
N LEU A 33 -5.48 -21.14 -23.82
CA LEU A 33 -5.49 -19.68 -23.72
C LEU A 33 -4.55 -19.06 -24.76
N THR A 34 -5.06 -18.14 -25.55
CA THR A 34 -4.27 -17.32 -26.44
C THR A 34 -3.32 -16.41 -25.66
N GLU A 35 -2.29 -15.92 -26.31
CA GLU A 35 -1.37 -14.95 -25.68
C GLU A 35 -2.12 -13.70 -25.19
N ALA A 36 -3.08 -13.21 -25.93
CA ALA A 36 -3.90 -12.06 -25.56
C ALA A 36 -4.71 -12.31 -24.28
N GLU A 37 -5.37 -13.45 -24.18
CA GLU A 37 -6.15 -13.81 -22.98
C GLU A 37 -5.25 -13.97 -21.74
N ARG A 38 -4.06 -14.54 -21.91
CA ARG A 38 -3.07 -14.62 -20.81
C ARG A 38 -2.65 -13.23 -20.32
N TRP A 39 -2.45 -12.29 -21.24
CA TRP A 39 -2.13 -10.91 -20.86
C TRP A 39 -3.32 -10.16 -20.26
N ASP A 40 -4.55 -10.45 -20.69
CA ASP A 40 -5.75 -9.89 -20.05
C ASP A 40 -5.85 -10.31 -18.58
N VAL A 41 -5.53 -11.56 -18.23
CA VAL A 41 -5.48 -12.03 -16.84
C VAL A 41 -4.43 -11.25 -16.03
N VAL A 42 -3.23 -11.06 -16.60
CA VAL A 42 -2.14 -10.31 -15.94
C VAL A 42 -2.53 -8.83 -15.73
N ASP A 43 -3.17 -8.21 -16.73
CA ASP A 43 -3.56 -6.80 -16.69
C ASP A 43 -4.75 -6.53 -15.76
N LEU A 44 -5.63 -7.51 -15.57
CA LEU A 44 -6.75 -7.44 -14.63
C LEU A 44 -6.35 -7.73 -13.17
N CYS A 45 -5.11 -8.17 -12.93
CA CYS A 45 -4.64 -8.41 -11.58
C CYS A 45 -4.27 -7.10 -10.86
N TYR A 46 -5.06 -6.70 -9.89
CA TYR A 46 -4.84 -5.49 -9.07
C TYR A 46 -3.81 -5.68 -7.95
N GLN A 47 -3.13 -6.82 -7.88
CA GLN A 47 -2.17 -7.15 -6.80
C GLN A 47 -2.77 -7.02 -5.38
N CYS A 48 -4.07 -7.25 -5.24
CA CYS A 48 -4.77 -7.17 -3.94
C CYS A 48 -4.39 -8.31 -2.97
N LYS A 49 -3.82 -9.40 -3.49
CA LYS A 49 -3.33 -10.58 -2.75
C LYS A 49 -4.41 -11.34 -1.96
N LEU A 50 -5.70 -11.05 -2.22
CA LEU A 50 -6.79 -11.77 -1.55
C LEU A 50 -6.85 -13.24 -1.93
N CYS A 51 -6.44 -13.61 -3.15
CA CYS A 51 -6.33 -15.01 -3.55
C CYS A 51 -5.41 -15.82 -2.60
N ASP A 52 -4.31 -15.22 -2.09
CA ASP A 52 -3.42 -15.90 -1.15
C ASP A 52 -4.07 -16.14 0.22
N THR A 53 -5.07 -15.35 0.60
CA THR A 53 -5.74 -15.51 1.90
C THR A 53 -6.71 -16.68 1.93
N VAL A 54 -7.35 -16.96 0.80
CA VAL A 54 -8.42 -17.97 0.69
C VAL A 54 -8.00 -19.23 -0.04
N CYS A 55 -7.00 -19.16 -0.94
CA CYS A 55 -6.55 -20.29 -1.72
C CYS A 55 -5.91 -21.37 -0.82
N PRO A 56 -6.33 -22.63 -0.88
CA PRO A 56 -5.74 -23.70 -0.10
C PRO A 56 -4.35 -24.12 -0.58
N TYR A 57 -3.95 -23.70 -1.78
CA TYR A 57 -2.71 -24.11 -2.43
C TYR A 57 -1.53 -23.17 -2.19
N THR A 58 -1.69 -22.13 -1.35
CA THR A 58 -0.64 -21.15 -1.06
C THR A 58 0.41 -21.71 -0.09
N PRO A 59 1.66 -21.22 -0.14
CA PRO A 59 2.71 -21.60 0.80
C PRO A 59 2.27 -21.48 2.27
N GLY A 60 2.67 -22.44 3.08
CA GLY A 60 2.31 -22.50 4.50
C GLY A 60 0.95 -23.13 4.79
N LYS A 61 0.20 -23.57 3.78
CA LYS A 61 -0.97 -24.42 3.91
C LYS A 61 -0.60 -25.86 3.55
N ASP A 62 -1.32 -26.82 4.14
CA ASP A 62 -1.02 -28.26 4.02
C ASP A 62 -1.44 -28.80 2.65
N HIS A 63 -0.71 -28.40 1.60
CA HIS A 63 -0.91 -28.86 0.23
C HIS A 63 0.42 -28.94 -0.53
N GLU A 64 0.54 -29.90 -1.44
CA GLU A 64 1.75 -30.09 -2.27
C GLU A 64 2.02 -28.94 -3.24
N PHE A 65 0.98 -28.27 -3.75
CA PHE A 65 1.10 -27.11 -4.62
C PHE A 65 1.40 -25.87 -3.77
N GLN A 66 2.52 -25.25 -4.00
CA GLN A 66 2.94 -24.02 -3.33
C GLN A 66 2.71 -22.85 -4.29
N LEU A 67 1.43 -22.54 -4.56
CA LEU A 67 1.03 -21.55 -5.57
C LEU A 67 1.00 -20.13 -5.00
N GLU A 68 1.81 -19.26 -5.54
CA GLU A 68 1.82 -17.83 -5.24
C GLU A 68 1.33 -17.01 -6.45
N PHE A 69 0.02 -17.04 -6.69
CA PHE A 69 -0.59 -16.41 -7.86
C PHE A 69 -0.25 -14.92 -8.02
N PRO A 70 -0.28 -14.05 -6.97
CA PRO A 70 0.13 -12.65 -7.10
C PRO A 70 1.59 -12.49 -7.54
N LYS A 71 2.50 -13.34 -7.05
CA LYS A 71 3.91 -13.31 -7.47
C LYS A 71 4.07 -13.75 -8.92
N LEU A 72 3.28 -14.73 -9.38
CA LEU A 72 3.26 -15.14 -10.78
C LEU A 72 2.83 -13.97 -11.68
N MET A 73 1.79 -13.22 -11.31
CA MET A 73 1.33 -12.04 -12.05
C MET A 73 2.40 -10.94 -12.07
N THR A 74 3.02 -10.65 -10.93
CA THR A 74 4.12 -9.66 -10.84
C THR A 74 5.32 -10.08 -11.70
N ARG A 75 5.68 -11.38 -11.70
CA ARG A 75 6.73 -11.93 -12.55
C ARG A 75 6.39 -11.77 -14.03
N SER A 76 5.17 -12.05 -14.43
CA SER A 76 4.71 -11.88 -15.81
C SER A 76 4.82 -10.41 -16.26
N GLN A 77 4.41 -9.46 -15.41
CA GLN A 77 4.60 -8.02 -15.66
C GLN A 77 6.09 -7.67 -15.84
N ALA A 78 6.97 -8.23 -14.98
CA ALA A 78 8.40 -7.98 -15.06
C ALA A 78 9.04 -8.50 -16.37
N VAL A 79 8.62 -9.70 -16.82
CA VAL A 79 9.07 -10.25 -18.10
C VAL A 79 8.65 -9.32 -19.25
N ARG A 80 7.38 -8.92 -19.29
CA ARG A 80 6.88 -7.99 -20.30
C ARG A 80 7.61 -6.65 -20.29
N THR A 81 7.86 -6.12 -19.10
CA THR A 81 8.60 -4.86 -18.94
C THR A 81 10.04 -4.97 -19.40
N LYS A 82 10.68 -6.10 -19.18
CA LYS A 82 12.05 -6.37 -19.66
C LYS A 82 12.09 -6.46 -21.19
N GLU A 83 11.08 -7.04 -21.81
CA GLU A 83 11.01 -7.22 -23.27
C GLU A 83 10.59 -5.95 -24.01
N ARG A 84 9.58 -5.23 -23.47
CA ARG A 84 8.90 -4.13 -24.18
C ARG A 84 9.21 -2.74 -23.58
N GLY A 85 9.93 -2.70 -22.45
CA GLY A 85 10.18 -1.48 -21.71
C GLY A 85 8.97 -1.02 -20.90
N ILE A 86 9.16 0.01 -20.09
CA ILE A 86 8.13 0.61 -19.23
C ILE A 86 7.51 1.81 -19.94
N LYS A 87 6.19 1.91 -19.97
CA LYS A 87 5.49 3.08 -20.49
C LYS A 87 5.88 4.34 -19.72
N SER A 88 6.04 5.46 -20.41
CA SER A 88 6.40 6.75 -19.78
C SER A 88 5.38 7.20 -18.74
N SER A 89 4.09 6.91 -18.96
CA SER A 89 3.01 7.14 -17.98
C SER A 89 3.25 6.37 -16.67
N ASP A 90 3.63 5.10 -16.77
CA ASP A 90 3.84 4.24 -15.60
C ASP A 90 5.08 4.70 -14.81
N LYS A 91 6.17 5.08 -15.50
CA LYS A 91 7.35 5.70 -14.87
C LYS A 91 6.99 6.98 -14.12
N PHE A 92 6.18 7.83 -14.74
CA PHE A 92 5.72 9.07 -14.13
C PHE A 92 4.86 8.82 -12.89
N LEU A 93 3.90 7.91 -12.98
CA LEU A 93 2.99 7.56 -11.88
C LEU A 93 3.71 6.84 -10.73
N ALA A 94 4.71 6.02 -11.04
CA ALA A 94 5.50 5.33 -10.02
C ALA A 94 6.39 6.27 -9.21
N ASN A 95 6.83 7.41 -9.79
CA ASN A 95 7.70 8.38 -9.12
C ASN A 95 6.92 9.32 -8.20
N THR A 96 6.37 8.76 -7.12
CA THR A 96 5.54 9.49 -6.15
C THR A 96 6.33 10.50 -5.33
N ASP A 97 7.64 10.32 -5.15
CA ASP A 97 8.49 11.30 -4.47
C ASP A 97 8.65 12.58 -5.30
N PHE A 98 8.80 12.45 -6.61
CA PHE A 98 8.82 13.61 -7.50
C PHE A 98 7.48 14.35 -7.49
N SER A 99 6.39 13.63 -7.67
CA SER A 99 5.05 14.24 -7.65
C SER A 99 4.71 14.87 -6.29
N GLY A 100 5.12 14.25 -5.18
CA GLY A 100 4.97 14.78 -3.83
C GLY A 100 5.79 16.04 -3.59
N LYS A 101 7.06 16.07 -4.05
CA LYS A 101 7.91 17.27 -4.00
C LYS A 101 7.31 18.41 -4.81
N LEU A 102 6.90 18.16 -6.05
CA LEU A 102 6.24 19.15 -6.88
C LEU A 102 4.95 19.66 -6.22
N GLY A 103 4.12 18.75 -5.70
CA GLY A 103 2.90 19.09 -4.98
C GLY A 103 3.14 19.92 -3.72
N SER A 104 4.27 19.74 -3.04
CA SER A 104 4.64 20.55 -1.87
C SER A 104 5.04 21.99 -2.20
N ILE A 105 5.30 22.29 -3.47
CA ILE A 105 5.66 23.63 -3.95
C ILE A 105 4.47 24.30 -4.62
N ILE A 106 3.85 23.66 -5.60
CA ILE A 106 2.77 24.22 -6.43
C ILE A 106 1.41 23.53 -6.21
N GLY A 107 1.22 22.88 -5.07
CA GLY A 107 0.00 22.12 -4.75
C GLY A 107 -1.32 22.85 -5.02
N PRO A 108 -1.51 24.11 -4.61
CA PRO A 108 -2.75 24.84 -4.89
C PRO A 108 -3.05 24.94 -6.39
N LEU A 109 -2.02 25.16 -7.23
CA LEU A 109 -2.16 25.24 -8.68
C LEU A 109 -2.52 23.87 -9.28
N LEU A 110 -1.84 22.79 -8.82
CA LEU A 110 -2.16 21.41 -9.24
C LEU A 110 -3.58 21.02 -8.82
N ASN A 111 -3.99 21.38 -7.61
CA ASN A 111 -5.33 21.11 -7.11
C ASN A 111 -6.40 21.87 -7.92
N LEU A 112 -6.11 23.10 -8.35
CA LEU A 112 -7.01 23.86 -9.21
C LEU A 112 -7.08 23.25 -10.61
N SER A 113 -5.93 22.86 -11.19
CA SER A 113 -5.87 22.25 -12.53
C SER A 113 -6.68 20.95 -12.61
N ASN A 114 -6.74 20.19 -11.52
CA ASN A 114 -7.55 18.97 -11.44
C ASN A 114 -9.07 19.19 -11.52
N ARG A 115 -9.54 20.45 -11.41
CA ARG A 115 -10.95 20.83 -11.56
C ARG A 115 -11.30 21.26 -12.99
N ILE A 116 -10.30 21.50 -13.84
CA ILE A 116 -10.47 22.01 -15.19
C ILE A 116 -10.67 20.83 -16.16
N GLY A 117 -11.86 20.74 -16.76
CA GLY A 117 -12.24 19.61 -17.63
C GLY A 117 -11.28 19.36 -18.79
N LEU A 118 -10.76 20.42 -19.43
CA LEU A 118 -9.78 20.31 -20.52
C LEU A 118 -8.48 19.67 -20.04
N ILE A 119 -7.97 20.08 -18.87
CA ILE A 119 -6.74 19.51 -18.31
C ILE A 119 -6.96 18.04 -17.96
N ARG A 120 -8.12 17.69 -17.40
CA ARG A 120 -8.48 16.31 -17.08
C ARG A 120 -8.59 15.44 -18.35
N PHE A 121 -9.11 16.01 -19.44
CA PHE A 121 -9.15 15.33 -20.73
C PHE A 121 -7.73 15.06 -21.27
N LEU A 122 -6.83 16.05 -21.19
CA LEU A 122 -5.44 15.88 -21.62
C LEU A 122 -4.69 14.85 -20.74
N MET A 123 -4.91 14.87 -19.44
CA MET A 123 -4.35 13.85 -18.52
C MET A 123 -4.80 12.44 -18.89
N GLU A 124 -6.05 12.25 -19.27
CA GLU A 124 -6.57 10.96 -19.72
C GLU A 124 -5.87 10.49 -21.00
N LYS A 125 -5.65 11.39 -21.97
CA LYS A 125 -5.00 11.05 -23.23
C LYS A 125 -3.49 10.82 -23.12
N ILE A 126 -2.80 11.56 -22.24
CA ILE A 126 -1.32 11.53 -22.14
C ILE A 126 -0.86 10.55 -21.08
N ILE A 127 -1.52 10.55 -19.92
CA ILE A 127 -1.07 9.79 -18.74
C ILE A 127 -1.94 8.54 -18.51
N GLY A 128 -3.14 8.48 -19.12
CA GLY A 128 -4.07 7.37 -18.95
C GLY A 128 -4.95 7.48 -17.70
N ILE A 129 -4.94 8.62 -16.99
CA ILE A 129 -5.79 8.82 -15.82
C ILE A 129 -7.17 9.25 -16.27
N HIS A 130 -8.18 8.40 -16.11
CA HIS A 130 -9.55 8.70 -16.53
C HIS A 130 -10.04 10.03 -15.94
N ARG A 131 -10.66 10.88 -16.78
CA ARG A 131 -11.07 12.25 -16.43
C ARG A 131 -12.01 12.36 -15.22
N LYS A 132 -12.83 11.34 -14.95
CA LYS A 132 -13.73 11.30 -13.79
C LYS A 132 -13.06 10.77 -12.52
N ARG A 133 -11.80 10.28 -12.58
CA ARG A 133 -11.08 9.80 -11.39
C ARG A 133 -10.82 10.99 -10.45
N ILE A 134 -11.29 10.88 -9.21
CA ILE A 134 -10.97 11.86 -8.17
C ILE A 134 -9.51 11.64 -7.76
N LEU A 135 -8.71 12.69 -7.86
CA LEU A 135 -7.31 12.67 -7.41
C LEU A 135 -7.19 13.29 -6.02
N PRO A 136 -6.34 12.73 -5.17
CA PRO A 136 -6.06 13.31 -3.86
C PRO A 136 -5.44 14.70 -4.02
N LYS A 137 -5.76 15.61 -3.09
CA LYS A 137 -5.21 16.96 -3.10
C LYS A 137 -3.79 16.96 -2.58
N PHE A 138 -2.94 17.77 -3.19
CA PHE A 138 -1.61 18.05 -2.65
C PHE A 138 -1.67 19.11 -1.55
N THR A 139 -0.81 18.95 -0.54
CA THR A 139 -0.58 19.95 0.50
C THR A 139 0.83 20.53 0.42
N ILE A 140 0.95 21.85 0.66
CA ILE A 140 2.25 22.52 0.80
C ILE A 140 2.85 22.32 2.20
N ASN A 141 2.00 22.08 3.19
CA ASN A 141 2.40 21.79 4.56
C ASN A 141 2.48 20.26 4.72
N THR A 142 3.58 19.68 4.24
CA THR A 142 3.77 18.23 4.29
C THR A 142 3.91 17.72 5.72
N PHE A 143 3.67 16.41 5.93
CA PHE A 143 3.87 15.78 7.23
C PHE A 143 5.30 15.96 7.74
N GLY A 144 6.31 15.82 6.88
CA GLY A 144 7.71 16.04 7.26
C GLY A 144 7.99 17.46 7.72
N LYS A 145 7.40 18.48 7.05
CA LYS A 145 7.53 19.89 7.51
C LYS A 145 6.89 20.09 8.88
N TRP A 146 5.70 19.52 9.08
CA TRP A 146 5.02 19.56 10.37
C TRP A 146 5.86 18.88 11.46
N PHE A 147 6.35 17.66 11.21
CA PHE A 147 7.10 16.88 12.18
C PHE A 147 8.41 17.55 12.60
N ASN A 148 9.09 18.25 11.67
CA ASN A 148 10.30 19.01 11.99
C ASN A 148 10.05 20.16 13.00
N GLY A 149 8.83 20.66 13.08
CA GLY A 149 8.41 21.67 14.06
C GLY A 149 7.74 21.07 15.30
N HIS A 150 7.40 19.78 15.26
CA HIS A 150 6.74 19.07 16.36
C HIS A 150 7.73 18.80 17.50
N LYS A 151 7.26 18.98 18.71
CA LYS A 151 8.02 18.66 19.92
C LYS A 151 7.21 17.72 20.79
N SER A 152 7.73 16.53 21.00
CA SER A 152 7.14 15.61 21.97
C SER A 152 7.21 16.20 23.39
N THR A 153 6.15 16.00 24.14
CA THR A 153 6.05 16.43 25.54
C THR A 153 6.35 15.26 26.51
N ILE A 154 6.69 14.09 25.98
CA ILE A 154 6.95 12.88 26.77
C ILE A 154 8.29 13.03 27.48
N SER A 155 8.27 12.95 28.82
CA SER A 155 9.47 13.00 29.63
C SER A 155 10.14 11.63 29.80
N ASN A 156 9.34 10.58 29.92
CA ASN A 156 9.80 9.21 30.13
C ASN A 156 9.08 8.27 29.16
N PRO A 157 9.54 8.12 27.92
CA PRO A 157 8.90 7.24 26.96
C PRO A 157 9.05 5.77 27.35
N ILE A 158 7.96 5.00 27.23
CA ILE A 158 8.00 3.54 27.41
C ILE A 158 8.73 2.86 26.24
N GLU A 159 8.65 3.46 25.05
CA GLU A 159 9.32 2.98 23.85
C GLU A 159 9.56 4.17 22.89
N LYS A 160 10.55 4.01 22.00
CA LYS A 160 10.79 4.93 20.88
C LYS A 160 10.57 4.20 19.56
N VAL A 161 9.84 4.82 18.65
CA VAL A 161 9.51 4.22 17.35
C VAL A 161 9.87 5.15 16.20
N VAL A 162 10.16 4.55 15.06
CA VAL A 162 10.34 5.26 13.80
C VAL A 162 9.01 5.35 13.07
N ILE A 163 8.59 6.55 12.74
CA ILE A 163 7.41 6.76 11.88
C ILE A 163 7.84 6.64 10.42
N PHE A 164 7.25 5.68 9.71
CA PHE A 164 7.30 5.63 8.26
C PHE A 164 6.07 6.35 7.71
N GLY A 165 6.24 7.66 7.45
CA GLY A 165 5.19 8.51 6.91
C GLY A 165 5.14 8.34 5.39
N THR A 166 4.23 7.53 4.92
CA THR A 166 4.09 7.18 3.51
C THR A 166 4.01 8.41 2.59
N CYS A 167 4.28 8.25 1.31
CA CYS A 167 4.14 9.33 0.33
C CYS A 167 2.73 9.97 0.36
N PHE A 168 1.69 9.14 0.62
CA PHE A 168 0.32 9.62 0.76
C PHE A 168 0.14 10.49 2.01
N THR A 169 0.56 10.00 3.17
CA THR A 169 0.51 10.74 4.44
C THR A 169 1.32 12.04 4.36
N ASN A 170 2.49 11.98 3.71
CA ASN A 170 3.36 13.14 3.63
C ASN A 170 2.81 14.26 2.73
N ALA A 171 2.23 13.92 1.57
CA ALA A 171 1.89 14.89 0.54
C ALA A 171 0.39 15.15 0.36
N HIS A 172 -0.48 14.29 0.88
CA HIS A 172 -1.93 14.35 0.62
C HIS A 172 -2.78 14.40 1.89
N ASP A 173 -2.50 13.53 2.87
CA ASP A 173 -3.29 13.45 4.11
C ASP A 173 -2.38 13.54 5.34
N VAL A 174 -1.98 14.75 5.64
CA VAL A 174 -1.09 15.06 6.76
C VAL A 174 -1.77 14.84 8.11
N GLU A 175 -3.09 15.02 8.17
CA GLU A 175 -3.84 14.84 9.41
C GLU A 175 -3.83 13.38 9.87
N LEU A 176 -3.81 12.43 8.95
CA LEU A 176 -3.65 11.01 9.26
C LEU A 176 -2.32 10.73 10.00
N GLY A 177 -1.22 11.31 9.52
CA GLY A 177 0.08 11.18 10.18
C GLY A 177 0.13 11.85 11.54
N LYS A 178 -0.46 13.05 11.65
CA LYS A 178 -0.57 13.76 12.95
C LYS A 178 -1.39 12.96 13.97
N ALA A 179 -2.52 12.38 13.55
CA ALA A 179 -3.33 11.54 14.41
C ALA A 179 -2.58 10.29 14.89
N ALA A 180 -1.80 9.67 13.99
CA ALA A 180 -0.96 8.53 14.37
C ALA A 180 0.11 8.93 15.39
N VAL A 181 0.80 10.04 15.22
CA VAL A 181 1.77 10.54 16.22
C VAL A 181 1.07 10.88 17.54
N ALA A 182 -0.07 11.57 17.48
CA ALA A 182 -0.80 11.96 18.69
C ALA A 182 -1.25 10.76 19.52
N ILE A 183 -1.77 9.69 18.90
CA ILE A 183 -2.18 8.49 19.61
C ILE A 183 -0.99 7.72 20.19
N LEU A 184 0.14 7.67 19.48
CA LEU A 184 1.36 7.05 19.96
C LEU A 184 1.93 7.81 21.17
N GLU A 185 2.03 9.13 21.06
CA GLU A 185 2.53 9.98 22.13
C GLU A 185 1.58 10.01 23.35
N HIS A 186 0.26 9.94 23.12
CA HIS A 186 -0.71 9.75 24.22
C HIS A 186 -0.42 8.48 25.03
N ASN A 187 0.09 7.44 24.39
CA ASN A 187 0.50 6.18 24.99
C ASN A 187 1.98 6.15 25.41
N ASP A 188 2.60 7.29 25.63
CA ASP A 188 4.00 7.46 26.07
C ASP A 188 5.03 6.85 25.10
N VAL A 189 4.70 6.74 23.82
CA VAL A 189 5.60 6.24 22.77
C VAL A 189 6.20 7.44 22.02
N GLU A 190 7.52 7.63 22.16
CA GLU A 190 8.25 8.72 21.48
C GLU A 190 8.40 8.43 19.98
N CYS A 191 7.97 9.36 19.14
CA CYS A 191 8.03 9.22 17.70
C CYS A 191 9.27 9.90 17.10
N ILE A 192 9.92 9.22 16.16
CA ILE A 192 11.09 9.72 15.41
C ILE A 192 10.76 9.64 13.92
N TYR A 193 11.05 10.69 13.17
CA TYR A 193 10.81 10.77 11.73
C TYR A 193 12.13 10.99 10.97
N PRO A 194 12.84 9.91 10.58
CA PRO A 194 14.09 10.01 9.84
C PRO A 194 13.84 10.35 8.36
N PRO A 195 14.89 10.73 7.61
CA PRO A 195 14.82 10.86 6.17
C PRO A 195 14.34 9.56 5.52
N GLN A 196 13.36 9.66 4.63
CA GLN A 196 12.74 8.51 3.97
C GLN A 196 12.16 8.88 2.61
N GLN A 197 11.92 7.87 1.79
CA GLN A 197 11.32 7.97 0.48
C GLN A 197 10.08 7.06 0.40
N CYS A 198 9.35 7.09 -0.71
CA CYS A 198 8.27 6.14 -0.96
C CYS A 198 8.76 4.69 -0.77
N CYS A 199 7.88 3.81 -0.26
CA CYS A 199 8.21 2.38 -0.08
C CYS A 199 8.59 1.65 -1.37
N GLY A 200 8.24 2.19 -2.54
CA GLY A 200 8.54 1.62 -3.84
C GLY A 200 7.42 0.78 -4.45
N ALA A 201 6.36 0.47 -3.72
CA ALA A 201 5.24 -0.35 -4.24
C ALA A 201 4.71 0.08 -5.63
N PRO A 202 4.62 1.38 -5.98
CA PRO A 202 4.17 1.79 -7.31
C PRO A 202 5.03 1.30 -8.48
N TYR A 203 6.29 0.95 -8.24
CA TYR A 203 7.17 0.37 -9.25
C TYR A 203 6.90 -1.12 -9.52
N LEU A 204 6.31 -1.83 -8.55
CA LEU A 204 5.98 -3.26 -8.73
C LEU A 204 4.81 -3.47 -9.68
N SER A 205 3.84 -2.54 -9.71
CA SER A 205 2.67 -2.65 -10.58
C SER A 205 3.02 -2.79 -12.07
N PRO A 206 3.89 -1.97 -12.66
CA PRO A 206 4.37 -2.15 -14.03
C PRO A 206 5.49 -3.19 -14.17
N GLY A 207 5.93 -3.86 -13.11
CA GLY A 207 7.03 -4.81 -13.11
C GLY A 207 8.43 -4.18 -13.18
N ASP A 208 8.60 -2.92 -12.75
CA ASP A 208 9.89 -2.21 -12.70
C ASP A 208 10.66 -2.57 -11.42
N PHE A 209 11.28 -3.75 -11.41
CA PHE A 209 12.08 -4.21 -10.27
C PHE A 209 13.34 -3.38 -10.05
N ASP A 210 13.95 -2.86 -11.11
CA ASP A 210 15.11 -1.97 -10.97
C ASP A 210 14.70 -0.64 -10.33
N GLY A 211 13.56 -0.08 -10.72
CA GLY A 211 12.96 1.09 -10.09
C GLY A 211 12.62 0.83 -8.64
N PHE A 212 12.00 -0.30 -8.35
CA PHE A 212 11.67 -0.74 -6.98
C PHE A 212 12.93 -0.82 -6.11
N ASN A 213 13.97 -1.50 -6.59
CA ASN A 213 15.23 -1.64 -5.87
C ASN A 213 15.88 -0.27 -5.60
N ARG A 214 16.01 0.57 -6.63
CA ARG A 214 16.58 1.93 -6.47
C ARG A 214 15.82 2.75 -5.43
N GLN A 215 14.49 2.62 -5.40
CA GLN A 215 13.62 3.33 -4.46
C GLN A 215 13.73 2.81 -3.04
N ALA A 216 13.91 1.51 -2.85
CA ALA A 216 13.98 0.85 -1.55
C ALA A 216 15.33 1.06 -0.84
N GLN A 217 16.45 1.11 -1.58
CA GLN A 217 17.80 1.14 -0.99
C GLN A 217 18.03 2.28 0.03
N PRO A 218 17.63 3.55 -0.22
CA PRO A 218 17.77 4.62 0.77
C PRO A 218 16.99 4.35 2.05
N ASN A 219 15.76 3.78 1.93
CA ASN A 219 14.95 3.41 3.07
C ASN A 219 15.60 2.28 3.87
N ILE A 220 16.08 1.22 3.19
CA ILE A 220 16.78 0.11 3.85
C ILE A 220 17.99 0.62 4.64
N LYS A 221 18.82 1.47 4.01
CA LYS A 221 20.01 2.04 4.64
C LYS A 221 19.67 2.89 5.88
N GLU A 222 18.60 3.68 5.80
CA GLU A 222 18.21 4.56 6.90
C GLU A 222 17.51 3.79 8.02
N LEU A 223 16.49 2.99 7.69
CA LEU A 223 15.70 2.25 8.66
C LEU A 223 16.54 1.25 9.43
N ARG A 224 17.54 0.62 8.79
CA ARG A 224 18.45 -0.32 9.44
C ARG A 224 19.16 0.31 10.66
N LYS A 225 19.58 1.58 10.58
CA LYS A 225 20.24 2.28 11.68
C LYS A 225 19.39 2.35 12.95
N TRP A 226 18.07 2.44 12.77
CA TRP A 226 17.11 2.55 13.87
C TRP A 226 16.72 1.18 14.41
N VAL A 227 16.50 0.23 13.52
CA VAL A 227 16.18 -1.16 13.90
C VAL A 227 17.34 -1.81 14.66
N ASP A 228 18.59 -1.52 14.30
CA ASP A 228 19.76 -2.00 15.04
C ASP A 228 19.87 -1.39 16.47
N LYS A 229 19.17 -0.27 16.71
CA LYS A 229 19.00 0.31 18.06
C LYS A 229 17.78 -0.23 18.80
N GLY A 230 17.06 -1.19 18.22
CA GLY A 230 15.86 -1.80 18.79
C GLY A 230 14.55 -1.07 18.50
N TYR A 231 14.54 -0.05 17.62
CA TYR A 231 13.31 0.70 17.33
C TYR A 231 12.41 -0.06 16.36
N LYS A 232 11.11 -0.04 16.64
CA LYS A 232 10.08 -0.52 15.71
C LYS A 232 9.76 0.55 14.66
N ILE A 233 9.31 0.13 13.51
CA ILE A 233 8.89 1.00 12.41
C ILE A 233 7.37 0.99 12.35
N ILE A 234 6.75 2.14 12.54
CA ILE A 234 5.29 2.29 12.49
C ILE A 234 4.91 2.98 11.19
N VAL A 235 4.22 2.24 10.33
CA VAL A 235 3.74 2.74 9.04
C VAL A 235 2.42 3.47 9.23
N THR A 236 2.39 4.75 8.86
CA THR A 236 1.19 5.59 8.93
C THR A 236 0.60 5.75 7.54
N GLY A 237 -0.65 5.37 7.35
CA GLY A 237 -1.34 5.56 6.08
C GLY A 237 -1.69 4.26 5.35
N PRO A 238 -1.57 4.21 4.01
CA PRO A 238 -2.01 3.03 3.26
C PRO A 238 -1.30 1.74 3.67
N PRO A 239 -2.03 0.65 3.96
CA PRO A 239 -1.44 -0.63 4.38
C PRO A 239 -0.62 -1.32 3.29
N THR A 240 -0.64 -0.80 2.07
CA THR A 240 0.28 -1.19 1.00
C THR A 240 1.74 -0.99 1.42
N CYS A 241 2.04 0.09 2.13
CA CYS A 241 3.42 0.38 2.53
C CYS A 241 3.91 -0.56 3.64
N SER A 242 3.05 -0.90 4.62
CA SER A 242 3.40 -1.90 5.63
C SER A 242 3.58 -3.28 5.01
N LEU A 243 2.71 -3.69 4.08
CA LEU A 243 2.87 -4.91 3.30
C LEU A 243 4.20 -4.93 2.53
N THR A 244 4.55 -3.81 1.89
CA THR A 244 5.78 -3.71 1.10
C THR A 244 7.02 -3.88 1.97
N LEU A 245 7.12 -3.20 3.11
CA LEU A 245 8.26 -3.34 4.00
C LEU A 245 8.33 -4.74 4.64
N LYS A 246 7.18 -5.34 4.99
CA LYS A 246 7.11 -6.63 5.68
C LYS A 246 7.31 -7.83 4.76
N LYS A 247 6.74 -7.80 3.55
CA LYS A 247 6.68 -8.96 2.65
C LYS A 247 7.40 -8.72 1.32
N GLU A 248 7.14 -7.59 0.65
CA GLU A 248 7.66 -7.38 -0.70
C GLU A 248 9.16 -7.07 -0.73
N TYR A 249 9.70 -6.40 0.30
CA TYR A 249 11.16 -6.22 0.42
C TYR A 249 11.88 -7.57 0.53
N PRO A 250 11.52 -8.48 1.45
CA PRO A 250 12.09 -9.83 1.47
C PRO A 250 11.89 -10.58 0.15
N ASP A 251 10.68 -10.56 -0.39
CA ASP A 251 10.32 -11.35 -1.56
C ASP A 251 11.07 -10.94 -2.84
N TYR A 252 11.30 -9.63 -3.04
CA TYR A 252 11.81 -9.11 -4.30
C TYR A 252 13.22 -8.51 -4.23
N LEU A 253 13.72 -8.17 -3.03
CA LEU A 253 15.08 -7.64 -2.84
C LEU A 253 16.05 -8.65 -2.19
N GLY A 254 15.51 -9.81 -1.81
CA GLY A 254 16.27 -10.91 -1.21
C GLY A 254 16.27 -10.93 0.31
N TYR A 255 16.48 -12.13 0.83
CA TYR A 255 16.46 -12.44 2.27
C TYR A 255 17.83 -12.16 2.92
N ASN A 256 18.24 -10.89 2.96
CA ASN A 256 19.43 -10.49 3.70
C ASN A 256 19.06 -10.00 5.13
N GLU A 257 20.04 -9.99 6.02
CA GLU A 257 19.83 -9.63 7.44
C GLU A 257 19.19 -8.25 7.63
N SER A 258 19.57 -7.26 6.81
CA SER A 258 19.03 -5.90 6.91
C SER A 258 17.55 -5.85 6.57
N ILE A 259 17.17 -6.51 5.50
CA ILE A 259 15.77 -6.57 5.04
C ILE A 259 14.92 -7.36 6.03
N GLN A 260 15.43 -8.49 6.54
CA GLN A 260 14.71 -9.30 7.53
C GLN A 260 14.44 -8.51 8.82
N LYS A 261 15.47 -7.83 9.36
CA LYS A 261 15.30 -7.00 10.55
C LYS A 261 14.27 -5.89 10.34
N ILE A 262 14.30 -5.22 9.20
CA ILE A 262 13.29 -4.19 8.87
C ILE A 262 11.90 -4.81 8.81
N ALA A 263 11.75 -5.95 8.12
CA ALA A 263 10.47 -6.61 7.94
C ALA A 263 9.82 -6.99 9.27
N VAL A 264 10.57 -7.64 10.17
CA VAL A 264 10.05 -8.08 11.49
C VAL A 264 9.84 -6.91 12.47
N SER A 265 10.54 -5.79 12.27
CA SER A 265 10.37 -4.59 13.10
C SER A 265 9.30 -3.65 12.60
N THR A 266 8.68 -3.93 11.43
CA THR A 266 7.65 -3.09 10.82
C THR A 266 6.26 -3.48 11.31
N PHE A 267 5.49 -2.48 11.68
CA PHE A 267 4.09 -2.58 12.11
C PHE A 267 3.23 -1.59 11.32
N ASP A 268 2.01 -1.98 10.96
CA ASP A 268 0.96 -1.02 10.69
C ASP A 268 0.57 -0.30 11.98
N VAL A 269 0.10 0.94 11.91
CA VAL A 269 -0.28 1.69 13.12
C VAL A 269 -1.32 0.96 13.95
N SER A 270 -2.33 0.36 13.30
CA SER A 270 -3.38 -0.41 13.99
C SER A 270 -2.83 -1.67 14.64
N GLU A 271 -1.94 -2.37 13.97
CA GLU A 271 -1.24 -3.55 14.48
C GLU A 271 -0.40 -3.20 15.73
N TYR A 272 0.28 -2.06 15.69
CA TYR A 272 1.07 -1.61 16.83
C TYR A 272 0.20 -1.23 18.04
N LEU A 273 -0.96 -0.61 17.82
CA LEU A 273 -1.91 -0.35 18.90
C LEU A 273 -2.44 -1.64 19.53
N VAL A 274 -2.70 -2.67 18.72
CA VAL A 274 -3.06 -4.01 19.23
C VAL A 274 -1.89 -4.63 20.00
N TYR A 275 -0.65 -4.44 19.54
CA TYR A 275 0.53 -4.86 20.27
C TYR A 275 0.60 -4.17 21.66
N LEU A 276 0.45 -2.85 21.75
CA LEU A 276 0.40 -2.13 23.03
C LEU A 276 -0.73 -2.63 23.94
N HIS A 277 -1.91 -2.91 23.36
CA HIS A 277 -3.04 -3.46 24.11
C HIS A 277 -2.71 -4.82 24.73
N LYS A 278 -2.10 -5.72 23.98
CA LYS A 278 -1.65 -7.03 24.48
C LYS A 278 -0.58 -6.92 25.59
N GLN A 279 0.23 -5.86 25.56
CA GLN A 279 1.21 -5.56 26.61
C GLN A 279 0.60 -4.81 27.80
N GLN A 280 -0.71 -4.53 27.79
CA GLN A 280 -1.39 -3.71 28.81
C GLN A 280 -0.83 -2.28 28.93
N GLN A 281 -0.31 -1.76 27.83
CA GLN A 281 0.29 -0.43 27.71
C GLN A 281 -0.58 0.56 26.95
N LEU A 282 -1.68 0.11 26.32
CA LEU A 282 -2.61 0.99 25.62
C LEU A 282 -3.52 1.69 26.62
N LYS A 283 -3.51 3.02 26.63
CA LYS A 283 -4.47 3.84 27.39
C LYS A 283 -5.81 3.82 26.67
N THR A 284 -6.86 3.41 27.36
CA THR A 284 -8.24 3.30 26.83
C THR A 284 -9.17 4.36 27.43
N ASP A 285 -8.62 5.50 27.80
CA ASP A 285 -9.29 6.64 28.41
C ASP A 285 -10.07 7.51 27.41
N PHE A 286 -10.82 6.85 26.50
CA PHE A 286 -11.64 7.52 25.50
C PHE A 286 -12.72 8.37 26.16
N LYS A 287 -12.80 9.65 25.77
CA LYS A 287 -13.72 10.63 26.36
C LYS A 287 -15.06 10.73 25.65
N ASN A 288 -15.13 10.30 24.40
CA ASN A 288 -16.30 10.46 23.54
C ASN A 288 -16.79 9.10 23.06
N GLU A 289 -18.10 8.89 23.15
CA GLU A 289 -18.75 7.79 22.45
C GLU A 289 -18.93 8.16 20.98
N ILE A 290 -18.36 7.37 20.08
CA ILE A 290 -18.39 7.65 18.63
C ILE A 290 -19.62 7.01 17.96
N GLY A 291 -20.37 6.18 18.70
CA GLY A 291 -21.49 5.39 18.15
C GLY A 291 -21.01 4.22 17.28
N THR A 292 -21.81 3.86 16.28
CA THR A 292 -21.50 2.72 15.38
C THR A 292 -20.51 3.14 14.30
N ILE A 293 -19.44 2.38 14.14
CA ILE A 293 -18.42 2.58 13.11
C ILE A 293 -18.40 1.37 12.17
N ASN A 294 -18.43 1.61 10.87
CA ASN A 294 -18.16 0.60 9.88
C ASN A 294 -16.65 0.55 9.57
N TYR A 295 -16.00 -0.56 9.92
CA TYR A 295 -14.59 -0.76 9.62
C TYR A 295 -14.40 -1.62 8.38
N HIS A 296 -13.81 -1.05 7.33
CA HIS A 296 -13.45 -1.78 6.12
C HIS A 296 -12.02 -2.31 6.22
N VAL A 297 -11.87 -3.63 6.33
CA VAL A 297 -10.55 -4.27 6.28
C VAL A 297 -10.08 -4.30 4.83
N SER A 298 -9.11 -3.48 4.49
CA SER A 298 -8.57 -3.42 3.13
C SER A 298 -7.85 -4.72 2.73
N CYS A 299 -7.77 -4.99 1.42
CA CYS A 299 -7.13 -6.20 0.90
C CYS A 299 -5.70 -6.40 1.41
N HIS A 300 -4.90 -5.33 1.50
CA HIS A 300 -3.52 -5.43 1.98
C HIS A 300 -3.41 -5.59 3.50
N LEU A 301 -4.42 -5.23 4.29
CA LEU A 301 -4.50 -5.62 5.70
C LEU A 301 -4.80 -7.13 5.82
N LYS A 302 -5.80 -7.62 5.07
CA LYS A 302 -6.12 -9.05 5.03
C LYS A 302 -4.92 -9.90 4.58
N ALA A 303 -4.19 -9.46 3.56
CA ALA A 303 -2.98 -10.12 3.09
C ALA A 303 -1.84 -10.18 4.14
N GLN A 304 -1.87 -9.30 5.13
CA GLN A 304 -0.99 -9.32 6.30
C GLN A 304 -1.60 -10.06 7.49
N GLN A 305 -2.77 -10.67 7.33
CA GLN A 305 -3.53 -11.36 8.39
C GLN A 305 -3.93 -10.41 9.54
N MET A 306 -4.21 -9.15 9.21
CA MET A 306 -4.72 -8.14 10.13
C MET A 306 -6.20 -7.86 9.82
N GLY A 307 -7.05 -7.91 10.86
CA GLY A 307 -8.49 -7.64 10.77
C GLY A 307 -9.36 -8.83 11.01
#